data_ab5c4a178d18db207c28658edcfa1cfc
#
_entry.id   ab5c4a178d18db207c28658edcfa1cfc
#
_cell.length_a   1.000
_cell.length_b   1.000
_cell.length_c   1.000
_cell.angle_alpha   90.00
_cell.angle_beta   90.00
_cell.angle_gamma   90.00
#
_symmetry.space_group_name_H-M   'P 1'
#
loop_
_entity.id
_entity.type
_entity.pdbx_description
1 polymer ?
#
loop_
_entity_poly.entity_id
_entity_poly.type
_entity_poly.pdbx_seq_one_letter_code
_entity_poly.pdbx_strand_id
1 'polypeptide(L)'
;MKRFFLFLFCLINSVANAQDITGNAIVLGHTDSIQSKILNEKRTIWVHLPAGANNPNNAGLRYPVVYVLDGSEHFASVSGIIQYLSEANGNMICPDMIVVGINNTDRTHDLTPTNSHLDYENKPTNSFKTSGGGQKFTAFIERELVPYIESKYPAAPFRMLIGHSFGGLTAVNILINHTNLFNAYTIIDPSMWWDNNKLLKQAHDVLSQKSFAGKYVFMGIANTMPASEDTAHAHRDTSAKTNHIRSILNLADEFKHNPNNGLTFSYKYYNDDNHNSSPLIAEYDAFRFLFSYYKLPKETDAALYDASAKLDVAAVIEVHYADVSKHMGYKLLPPETILDAMGHDYLEVNLNDRALALFTLNTKYYPGNAGVYVAMGDYYTVKKDKEKAVELYNKALKLKDDPKTREKLSKILASK
;
A
#
# COMPACT_ATOMS: atom_id res chain seq x y z
N MET A 1 -56.55 5.31 54.69
CA MET A 1 -55.76 4.10 54.30
C MET A 1 -54.97 4.39 53.03
N LYS A 2 -53.72 4.73 53.14
CA LYS A 2 -52.81 5.00 51.99
C LYS A 2 -52.07 3.70 51.70
N ARG A 3 -52.26 3.12 50.53
CA ARG A 3 -51.51 1.95 50.05
C ARG A 3 -50.20 2.43 49.42
N PHE A 4 -49.06 2.08 50.03
CA PHE A 4 -47.72 2.22 49.51
C PHE A 4 -47.48 1.07 48.53
N PHE A 5 -47.23 1.37 47.24
CA PHE A 5 -46.73 0.40 46.27
C PHE A 5 -45.20 0.46 46.30
N LEU A 6 -44.60 -0.63 46.76
CA LEU A 6 -43.13 -0.84 46.71
C LEU A 6 -42.79 -1.37 45.31
N PHE A 7 -42.14 -0.57 44.48
CA PHE A 7 -41.58 -1.04 43.21
C PHE A 7 -40.19 -1.69 43.50
N LEU A 8 -40.17 -3.01 43.42
CA LEU A 8 -38.95 -3.79 43.46
C LEU A 8 -38.23 -3.70 42.11
N PHE A 9 -37.17 -2.91 42.05
CA PHE A 9 -36.31 -2.81 40.84
C PHE A 9 -35.41 -4.07 40.85
N CYS A 10 -35.74 -5.09 40.06
CA CYS A 10 -34.83 -6.18 39.72
C CYS A 10 -33.75 -5.64 38.77
N LEU A 11 -32.58 -5.36 39.32
CA LEU A 11 -31.34 -5.19 38.54
C LEU A 11 -30.97 -6.54 37.90
N ILE A 12 -31.41 -6.74 36.65
CA ILE A 12 -30.89 -7.81 35.81
C ILE A 12 -29.47 -7.38 35.41
N ASN A 13 -28.47 -7.90 36.06
CA ASN A 13 -27.10 -7.88 35.58
C ASN A 13 -27.04 -8.73 34.31
N SER A 14 -27.21 -8.11 33.15
CA SER A 14 -26.85 -8.72 31.88
C SER A 14 -25.33 -8.83 31.86
N VAL A 15 -24.81 -9.99 32.24
CA VAL A 15 -23.44 -10.36 31.88
C VAL A 15 -23.41 -10.43 30.37
N ALA A 16 -22.92 -9.39 29.74
CA ALA A 16 -22.55 -9.45 28.34
C ALA A 16 -21.44 -10.51 28.23
N ASN A 17 -21.82 -11.73 27.86
CA ASN A 17 -20.85 -12.71 27.39
C ASN A 17 -20.26 -12.11 26.12
N ALA A 18 -19.10 -11.46 26.23
CA ALA A 18 -18.25 -11.21 25.09
C ALA A 18 -18.02 -12.57 24.44
N GLN A 19 -18.48 -12.74 23.23
CA GLN A 19 -18.30 -13.95 22.46
C GLN A 19 -16.79 -14.20 22.39
N ASP A 20 -16.34 -15.25 23.07
CA ASP A 20 -14.94 -15.68 23.03
C ASP A 20 -14.67 -16.13 21.58
N ILE A 21 -14.02 -15.26 20.79
CA ILE A 21 -13.64 -15.54 19.42
C ILE A 21 -12.41 -16.45 19.45
N THR A 22 -12.55 -17.63 20.06
CA THR A 22 -11.53 -18.68 20.06
C THR A 22 -11.60 -19.59 18.85
N GLY A 23 -12.49 -19.29 17.90
CA GLY A 23 -12.61 -19.93 16.58
C GLY A 23 -11.76 -19.22 15.52
N ASN A 24 -11.56 -19.84 14.39
CA ASN A 24 -10.78 -19.43 13.21
C ASN A 24 -10.89 -17.92 12.89
N ALA A 25 -10.07 -17.10 13.54
CA ALA A 25 -10.05 -15.65 13.29
C ALA A 25 -9.42 -15.35 11.92
N ILE A 26 -10.03 -14.43 11.17
CA ILE A 26 -9.39 -13.83 10.01
C ILE A 26 -8.51 -12.69 10.52
N VAL A 27 -7.18 -12.87 10.45
CA VAL A 27 -6.20 -11.93 10.99
C VAL A 27 -5.70 -11.03 9.87
N LEU A 28 -5.97 -9.73 9.96
CA LEU A 28 -5.49 -8.73 9.00
C LEU A 28 -4.03 -8.32 9.27
N GLY A 29 -3.61 -8.26 10.53
CA GLY A 29 -2.29 -7.83 10.95
C GLY A 29 -2.09 -8.02 12.44
N HIS A 30 -1.04 -7.45 12.99
CA HIS A 30 -0.74 -7.51 14.42
C HIS A 30 -0.35 -6.13 14.96
N THR A 31 -0.47 -5.96 16.26
CA THR A 31 -0.02 -4.77 16.96
C THR A 31 1.44 -4.91 17.36
N ASP A 32 2.20 -3.85 17.16
CA ASP A 32 3.58 -3.72 17.60
C ASP A 32 3.79 -2.37 18.30
N SER A 33 4.93 -2.14 18.92
CA SER A 33 5.17 -0.88 19.62
C SER A 33 6.64 -0.50 19.68
N ILE A 34 6.89 0.81 19.69
CA ILE A 34 8.22 1.42 19.76
C ILE A 34 8.26 2.37 20.93
N GLN A 35 9.26 2.22 21.81
CA GLN A 35 9.56 3.24 22.81
C GLN A 35 10.34 4.36 22.13
N SER A 36 9.66 5.44 21.77
CA SER A 36 10.28 6.60 21.14
C SER A 36 11.06 7.43 22.16
N LYS A 37 12.33 7.69 21.88
CA LYS A 37 13.15 8.64 22.63
C LYS A 37 12.87 10.08 22.20
N ILE A 38 12.57 10.28 20.90
CA ILE A 38 12.29 11.59 20.32
C ILE A 38 10.99 12.16 20.87
N LEU A 39 9.94 11.33 20.94
CA LEU A 39 8.63 11.72 21.44
C LEU A 39 8.50 11.52 22.96
N ASN A 40 9.44 10.79 23.60
CA ASN A 40 9.43 10.41 25.00
C ASN A 40 8.15 9.66 25.41
N GLU A 41 7.67 8.77 24.54
CA GLU A 41 6.48 7.96 24.78
C GLU A 41 6.51 6.62 24.05
N LYS A 42 5.65 5.69 24.44
CA LYS A 42 5.44 4.44 23.72
C LYS A 42 4.45 4.66 22.58
N ARG A 43 4.87 4.37 21.35
CA ARG A 43 4.04 4.42 20.15
C ARG A 43 3.57 3.03 19.74
N THR A 44 2.29 2.89 19.59
CA THR A 44 1.65 1.68 19.05
C THR A 44 1.50 1.81 17.56
N ILE A 45 1.91 0.78 16.83
CA ILE A 45 1.75 0.64 15.38
C ILE A 45 1.01 -0.65 15.06
N TRP A 46 0.33 -0.67 13.94
CA TRP A 46 -0.27 -1.88 13.38
C TRP A 46 0.50 -2.30 12.15
N VAL A 47 0.79 -3.60 12.03
CA VAL A 47 1.60 -4.11 10.92
C VAL A 47 0.85 -5.23 10.22
N HIS A 48 0.62 -5.06 8.92
CA HIS A 48 0.19 -6.11 8.00
C HIS A 48 1.40 -6.59 7.20
N LEU A 49 1.54 -7.90 7.06
CA LEU A 49 2.58 -8.51 6.24
C LEU A 49 1.94 -9.25 5.07
N PRO A 50 2.53 -9.18 3.87
CA PRO A 50 2.10 -9.99 2.73
C PRO A 50 2.09 -11.48 3.04
N ALA A 51 1.25 -12.23 2.34
CA ALA A 51 1.24 -13.68 2.42
C ALA A 51 2.65 -14.24 2.11
N GLY A 52 3.13 -15.14 2.95
CA GLY A 52 4.46 -15.71 2.77
C GLY A 52 5.65 -14.83 3.18
N ALA A 53 5.46 -13.61 3.69
CA ALA A 53 6.55 -12.75 4.16
C ALA A 53 7.37 -13.40 5.30
N ASN A 54 6.72 -14.25 6.11
CA ASN A 54 7.35 -15.02 7.19
C ASN A 54 7.78 -16.44 6.76
N ASN A 55 7.63 -16.79 5.48
CA ASN A 55 8.05 -18.11 5.00
C ASN A 55 9.58 -18.13 4.85
N PRO A 56 10.30 -19.07 5.51
CA PRO A 56 11.74 -19.19 5.39
C PRO A 56 12.23 -19.35 3.94
N ASN A 57 11.42 -19.94 3.07
CA ASN A 57 11.73 -20.10 1.65
C ASN A 57 11.75 -18.78 0.88
N ASN A 58 11.16 -17.73 1.46
CA ASN A 58 11.09 -16.37 0.92
C ASN A 58 12.08 -15.43 1.63
N ALA A 59 13.04 -15.93 2.39
CA ALA A 59 13.96 -15.13 3.22
C ALA A 59 14.74 -14.04 2.45
N GLY A 60 14.87 -14.17 1.14
CA GLY A 60 15.50 -13.18 0.26
C GLY A 60 14.57 -12.10 -0.29
N LEU A 61 13.24 -12.28 -0.16
CA LEU A 61 12.26 -11.32 -0.67
C LEU A 61 12.16 -10.10 0.24
N ARG A 62 11.96 -8.94 -0.37
CA ARG A 62 11.74 -7.66 0.30
C ARG A 62 10.50 -7.01 -0.28
N TYR A 63 9.71 -6.38 0.58
CA TYR A 63 8.43 -5.78 0.23
C TYR A 63 8.46 -4.27 0.42
N PRO A 64 7.90 -3.47 -0.51
CA PRO A 64 7.68 -2.04 -0.30
C PRO A 64 6.89 -1.81 0.99
N VAL A 65 7.06 -0.66 1.61
CA VAL A 65 6.37 -0.34 2.87
C VAL A 65 5.46 0.86 2.69
N VAL A 66 4.19 0.69 3.03
CA VAL A 66 3.20 1.76 3.08
C VAL A 66 3.01 2.18 4.54
N TYR A 67 3.36 3.42 4.84
CA TYR A 67 3.10 4.04 6.13
C TYR A 67 1.80 4.82 6.06
N VAL A 68 0.89 4.55 6.98
CA VAL A 68 -0.48 5.09 7.00
C VAL A 68 -0.66 5.91 8.26
N LEU A 69 -0.78 7.22 8.09
CA LEU A 69 -1.17 8.12 9.17
C LEU A 69 -2.62 7.87 9.56
N ASP A 70 -2.99 8.21 10.79
CA ASP A 70 -4.32 7.86 11.33
C ASP A 70 -4.60 6.35 11.18
N GLY A 71 -3.64 5.52 11.63
CA GLY A 71 -3.64 4.07 11.40
C GLY A 71 -4.93 3.37 11.84
N SER A 72 -5.56 3.79 12.95
CA SER A 72 -6.84 3.25 13.41
C SER A 72 -7.98 3.40 12.40
N GLU A 73 -7.93 4.43 11.56
CA GLU A 73 -8.96 4.75 10.59
C GLU A 73 -8.73 4.06 9.23
N HIS A 74 -7.47 4.01 8.78
CA HIS A 74 -7.12 3.68 7.39
C HIS A 74 -6.38 2.34 7.20
N PHE A 75 -5.88 1.72 8.27
CA PHE A 75 -5.09 0.48 8.15
C PHE A 75 -5.85 -0.66 7.46
N ALA A 76 -7.12 -0.83 7.81
CA ALA A 76 -7.93 -1.93 7.27
C ALA A 76 -8.25 -1.72 5.78
N SER A 77 -8.64 -0.50 5.38
CA SER A 77 -8.93 -0.16 3.98
C SER A 77 -7.69 -0.34 3.11
N VAL A 78 -6.56 0.25 3.51
CA VAL A 78 -5.29 0.18 2.77
C VAL A 78 -4.80 -1.26 2.64
N SER A 79 -4.83 -2.06 3.71
CA SER A 79 -4.43 -3.47 3.64
C SER A 79 -5.34 -4.28 2.72
N GLY A 80 -6.67 -4.07 2.79
CA GLY A 80 -7.63 -4.74 1.90
C GLY A 80 -7.49 -4.33 0.44
N ILE A 81 -7.24 -3.04 0.16
CA ILE A 81 -7.00 -2.54 -1.20
C ILE A 81 -5.73 -3.17 -1.78
N ILE A 82 -4.62 -3.19 -1.03
CA ILE A 82 -3.37 -3.81 -1.49
C ILE A 82 -3.58 -5.28 -1.80
N GLN A 83 -4.18 -6.05 -0.88
CA GLN A 83 -4.47 -7.47 -1.09
C GLN A 83 -5.33 -7.69 -2.34
N TYR A 84 -6.33 -6.84 -2.56
CA TYR A 84 -7.19 -6.94 -3.74
C TYR A 84 -6.46 -6.59 -5.04
N LEU A 85 -5.61 -5.56 -5.04
CA LEU A 85 -4.93 -5.08 -6.24
C LEU A 85 -3.66 -5.86 -6.58
N SER A 86 -3.05 -6.58 -5.62
CA SER A 86 -1.85 -7.39 -5.84
C SER A 86 -2.17 -8.83 -6.23
N GLU A 87 -2.99 -9.52 -5.46
CA GLU A 87 -3.16 -10.97 -5.55
C GLU A 87 -4.54 -11.42 -6.04
N ALA A 88 -5.61 -10.74 -5.56
CA ALA A 88 -6.96 -11.22 -5.80
C ALA A 88 -7.30 -11.28 -7.30
N ASN A 89 -7.82 -12.41 -7.75
CA ASN A 89 -8.19 -12.64 -9.14
C ASN A 89 -7.08 -12.38 -10.17
N GLY A 90 -5.81 -12.46 -9.77
CA GLY A 90 -4.68 -12.18 -10.65
C GLY A 90 -4.56 -10.70 -11.07
N ASN A 91 -4.99 -9.77 -10.24
CA ASN A 91 -5.06 -8.34 -10.59
C ASN A 91 -3.71 -7.71 -10.96
N MET A 92 -2.63 -7.98 -10.22
CA MET A 92 -1.27 -7.48 -10.50
C MET A 92 -1.18 -5.98 -10.82
N ILE A 93 -1.97 -5.17 -10.12
CA ILE A 93 -1.98 -3.71 -10.34
C ILE A 93 -0.89 -3.03 -9.50
N CYS A 94 -0.57 -3.59 -8.34
CA CYS A 94 0.54 -3.16 -7.50
C CYS A 94 1.25 -4.38 -6.91
N PRO A 95 2.49 -4.25 -6.41
CA PRO A 95 3.16 -5.33 -5.68
C PRO A 95 2.52 -5.57 -4.32
N ASP A 96 2.77 -6.73 -3.73
CA ASP A 96 2.52 -6.96 -2.30
C ASP A 96 3.35 -6.03 -1.45
N MET A 97 2.75 -5.51 -0.37
CA MET A 97 3.39 -4.50 0.48
C MET A 97 3.17 -4.77 1.97
N ILE A 98 4.15 -4.37 2.76
CA ILE A 98 3.98 -4.23 4.20
C ILE A 98 3.17 -2.96 4.47
N VAL A 99 2.12 -3.02 5.30
CA VAL A 99 1.39 -1.83 5.75
C VAL A 99 1.71 -1.55 7.20
N VAL A 100 2.10 -0.32 7.50
CA VAL A 100 2.40 0.16 8.85
C VAL A 100 1.43 1.28 9.20
N GLY A 101 0.41 0.96 9.98
CA GLY A 101 -0.53 1.95 10.51
C GLY A 101 0.07 2.66 11.72
N ILE A 102 0.22 3.97 11.66
CA ILE A 102 0.75 4.81 12.73
C ILE A 102 -0.44 5.38 13.51
N ASN A 103 -0.65 4.86 14.72
CA ASN A 103 -1.75 5.31 15.57
C ASN A 103 -1.39 6.62 16.31
N ASN A 104 -2.39 7.47 16.46
CA ASN A 104 -2.22 8.74 17.14
C ASN A 104 -2.20 8.59 18.67
N THR A 105 -1.40 9.42 19.33
CA THR A 105 -1.46 9.70 20.78
C THR A 105 -2.11 11.07 20.99
N ASP A 106 -1.56 12.11 20.39
CA ASP A 106 -2.19 13.42 20.22
C ASP A 106 -2.14 13.81 18.75
N ARG A 107 -3.26 13.58 18.03
CA ARG A 107 -3.35 13.80 16.59
C ARG A 107 -3.02 15.23 16.19
N THR A 108 -3.54 16.19 16.93
CA THR A 108 -3.34 17.61 16.62
C THR A 108 -1.88 18.03 16.83
N HIS A 109 -1.26 17.54 17.91
CA HIS A 109 0.15 17.77 18.16
C HIS A 109 1.03 17.20 17.04
N ASP A 110 0.83 15.94 16.71
CA ASP A 110 1.73 15.19 15.81
C ASP A 110 1.60 15.60 14.35
N LEU A 111 0.37 15.83 13.89
CA LEU A 111 0.09 16.02 12.46
C LEU A 111 0.06 17.47 12.01
N THR A 112 0.44 18.41 12.86
CA THR A 112 0.49 19.83 12.49
C THR A 112 1.92 20.37 12.54
N PRO A 113 2.42 21.00 11.46
CA PRO A 113 3.80 21.46 11.38
C PRO A 113 4.10 22.69 12.22
N THR A 114 3.06 23.47 12.58
CA THR A 114 3.16 24.70 13.34
C THR A 114 2.07 24.79 14.40
N ASN A 115 2.31 25.56 15.48
CA ASN A 115 1.26 25.89 16.42
C ASN A 115 0.30 26.92 15.80
N SER A 116 -0.99 26.67 15.86
CA SER A 116 -2.04 27.58 15.38
C SER A 116 -3.23 27.58 16.33
N HIS A 117 -3.84 28.76 16.49
CA HIS A 117 -5.06 29.00 17.23
C HIS A 117 -6.22 29.41 16.30
N LEU A 118 -6.09 29.14 15.00
CA LEU A 118 -7.09 29.48 13.98
C LEU A 118 -7.76 28.20 13.46
N ASP A 119 -9.07 28.27 13.24
CA ASP A 119 -9.82 27.22 12.53
C ASP A 119 -9.73 27.39 11.00
N TYR A 120 -10.45 26.54 10.26
CA TYR A 120 -10.46 26.56 8.80
C TYR A 120 -11.08 27.84 8.18
N GLU A 121 -11.83 28.61 8.98
CA GLU A 121 -12.36 29.93 8.60
C GLU A 121 -11.43 31.08 9.05
N ASN A 122 -10.25 30.78 9.57
CA ASN A 122 -9.31 31.73 10.19
C ASN A 122 -9.88 32.46 11.41
N LYS A 123 -10.80 31.81 12.14
CA LYS A 123 -11.32 32.32 13.41
C LYS A 123 -10.55 31.74 14.59
N PRO A 124 -10.37 32.54 15.68
CA PRO A 124 -9.72 32.05 16.89
C PRO A 124 -10.44 30.83 17.48
N THR A 125 -9.67 29.78 17.83
CA THR A 125 -10.19 28.54 18.45
C THR A 125 -9.23 28.01 19.52
N ASN A 126 -9.78 27.30 20.49
CA ASN A 126 -9.03 26.54 21.49
C ASN A 126 -8.86 25.05 21.13
N SER A 127 -9.42 24.62 20.00
CA SER A 127 -9.42 23.19 19.60
C SER A 127 -8.03 22.67 19.26
N PHE A 128 -7.08 23.55 18.95
CA PHE A 128 -5.74 23.18 18.45
C PHE A 128 -4.60 23.59 19.39
N LYS A 129 -4.86 23.69 20.69
CA LYS A 129 -3.84 24.17 21.66
C LYS A 129 -2.59 23.28 21.74
N THR A 130 -2.67 21.99 21.42
CA THR A 130 -1.54 21.06 21.43
C THR A 130 -0.77 21.04 20.10
N SER A 131 -1.22 21.79 19.10
CA SER A 131 -0.64 21.78 17.75
C SER A 131 0.85 22.20 17.71
N GLY A 132 1.54 21.81 16.64
CA GLY A 132 2.91 22.24 16.32
C GLY A 132 4.01 21.23 16.66
N GLY A 133 3.67 19.97 16.96
CA GLY A 133 4.66 18.91 17.23
C GLY A 133 5.18 18.17 15.99
N GLY A 134 4.67 18.51 14.80
CA GLY A 134 4.94 17.78 13.56
C GLY A 134 6.41 17.60 13.18
N GLN A 135 7.29 18.54 13.60
CA GLN A 135 8.73 18.38 13.39
C GLN A 135 9.30 17.18 14.18
N LYS A 136 8.91 17.05 15.46
CA LYS A 136 9.35 15.91 16.28
C LYS A 136 8.73 14.62 15.79
N PHE A 137 7.47 14.66 15.38
CA PHE A 137 6.78 13.49 14.83
C PHE A 137 7.43 13.01 13.51
N THR A 138 7.79 13.93 12.62
CA THR A 138 8.56 13.59 11.40
C THR A 138 9.92 13.00 11.74
N ALA A 139 10.62 13.56 12.72
CA ALA A 139 11.91 13.03 13.19
C ALA A 139 11.77 11.62 13.81
N PHE A 140 10.68 11.34 14.52
CA PHE A 140 10.37 10.00 15.00
C PHE A 140 10.17 9.01 13.83
N ILE A 141 9.39 9.39 12.82
CA ILE A 141 9.19 8.54 11.62
C ILE A 141 10.55 8.25 10.96
N GLU A 142 11.34 9.28 10.71
CA GLU A 142 12.62 9.19 9.97
C GLU A 142 13.70 8.42 10.72
N ARG A 143 13.85 8.66 12.03
CA ARG A 143 15.01 8.19 12.78
C ARG A 143 14.76 7.02 13.70
N GLU A 144 13.49 6.72 13.99
CA GLU A 144 13.13 5.61 14.88
C GLU A 144 12.20 4.61 14.18
N LEU A 145 11.06 5.04 13.62
CA LEU A 145 10.07 4.13 13.06
C LEU A 145 10.58 3.42 11.80
N VAL A 146 11.07 4.16 10.81
CA VAL A 146 11.56 3.57 9.55
C VAL A 146 12.71 2.60 9.81
N PRO A 147 13.77 2.95 10.56
CA PRO A 147 14.83 1.99 10.91
C PRO A 147 14.32 0.77 11.68
N TYR A 148 13.34 0.93 12.56
CA TYR A 148 12.75 -0.18 13.30
C TYR A 148 12.06 -1.17 12.35
N ILE A 149 11.23 -0.68 11.43
CA ILE A 149 10.53 -1.52 10.44
C ILE A 149 11.54 -2.24 9.54
N GLU A 150 12.56 -1.55 9.03
CA GLU A 150 13.59 -2.13 8.16
C GLU A 150 14.44 -3.18 8.87
N SER A 151 14.62 -3.05 10.18
CA SER A 151 15.39 -4.03 10.97
C SER A 151 14.60 -5.28 11.34
N LYS A 152 13.29 -5.15 11.51
CA LYS A 152 12.43 -6.21 12.05
C LYS A 152 11.67 -6.99 10.97
N TYR A 153 11.36 -6.35 9.86
CA TYR A 153 10.53 -6.91 8.80
C TYR A 153 11.29 -6.97 7.47
N PRO A 154 10.88 -7.81 6.52
CA PRO A 154 11.51 -7.91 5.19
C PRO A 154 11.17 -6.70 4.31
N ALA A 155 11.51 -5.50 4.79
CA ALA A 155 11.21 -4.24 4.13
C ALA A 155 12.19 -3.97 2.97
N ALA A 156 11.65 -3.53 1.83
CA ALA A 156 12.40 -2.95 0.72
C ALA A 156 12.61 -1.43 0.94
N PRO A 157 13.54 -0.80 0.23
CA PRO A 157 13.82 0.62 0.40
C PRO A 157 12.71 1.55 -0.14
N PHE A 158 11.77 1.03 -0.95
CA PHE A 158 10.64 1.83 -1.44
C PHE A 158 9.62 2.05 -0.32
N ARG A 159 9.36 3.32 -0.02
CA ARG A 159 8.45 3.75 1.05
C ARG A 159 7.38 4.68 0.49
N MET A 160 6.14 4.43 0.88
CA MET A 160 4.97 5.23 0.55
C MET A 160 4.33 5.79 1.82
N LEU A 161 3.82 7.02 1.77
CA LEU A 161 3.09 7.67 2.86
C LEU A 161 1.65 7.96 2.41
N ILE A 162 0.69 7.59 3.24
CA ILE A 162 -0.74 7.94 3.06
C ILE A 162 -1.17 8.83 4.21
N GLY A 163 -1.81 9.96 3.90
CA GLY A 163 -2.36 10.85 4.90
C GLY A 163 -3.62 11.58 4.44
N HIS A 164 -4.61 11.65 5.33
CA HIS A 164 -5.87 12.36 5.15
C HIS A 164 -5.96 13.56 6.09
N SER A 165 -6.53 14.67 5.63
CA SER A 165 -6.79 15.86 6.46
C SER A 165 -5.49 16.43 7.05
N PHE A 166 -5.30 16.43 8.38
CA PHE A 166 -4.01 16.77 9.02
C PHE A 166 -2.90 15.78 8.64
N GLY A 167 -3.25 14.49 8.41
CA GLY A 167 -2.30 13.52 7.84
C GLY A 167 -1.86 13.92 6.43
N GLY A 168 -2.77 14.45 5.61
CA GLY A 168 -2.45 15.03 4.30
C GLY A 168 -1.55 16.26 4.40
N LEU A 169 -1.81 17.16 5.36
CA LEU A 169 -0.95 18.30 5.68
C LEU A 169 0.47 17.84 6.05
N THR A 170 0.57 16.81 6.91
CA THR A 170 1.85 16.19 7.29
C THR A 170 2.56 15.60 6.08
N ALA A 171 1.85 14.90 5.19
CA ALA A 171 2.42 14.30 3.98
C ALA A 171 3.01 15.37 3.04
N VAL A 172 2.31 16.51 2.84
CA VAL A 172 2.85 17.66 2.10
C VAL A 172 4.08 18.23 2.77
N ASN A 173 4.04 18.43 4.11
CA ASN A 173 5.19 18.93 4.87
C ASN A 173 6.43 18.03 4.71
N ILE A 174 6.25 16.70 4.79
CA ILE A 174 7.34 15.74 4.61
C ILE A 174 7.85 15.77 3.16
N LEU A 175 6.97 15.80 2.16
CA LEU A 175 7.37 15.86 0.75
C LEU A 175 8.31 17.04 0.48
N ILE A 176 7.97 18.25 0.93
CA ILE A 176 8.75 19.45 0.60
C ILE A 176 9.97 19.66 1.51
N ASN A 177 9.94 19.23 2.78
CA ASN A 177 11.00 19.47 3.74
C ASN A 177 11.91 18.25 4.00
N HIS A 178 11.39 17.01 3.81
CA HIS A 178 12.09 15.73 4.02
C HIS A 178 11.98 14.85 2.77
N THR A 179 12.27 15.39 1.59
CA THR A 179 12.01 14.82 0.26
C THR A 179 12.53 13.39 0.08
N ASN A 180 13.60 13.01 0.78
CA ASN A 180 14.21 11.68 0.67
C ASN A 180 13.55 10.61 1.55
N LEU A 181 12.61 10.99 2.43
CA LEU A 181 12.04 10.05 3.39
C LEU A 181 11.11 9.03 2.72
N PHE A 182 10.32 9.46 1.73
CA PHE A 182 9.41 8.61 0.97
C PHE A 182 9.58 8.73 -0.54
N ASN A 183 9.18 7.70 -1.28
CA ASN A 183 9.18 7.64 -2.73
C ASN A 183 7.83 8.05 -3.31
N ALA A 184 6.73 7.67 -2.64
CA ALA A 184 5.37 7.91 -3.08
C ALA A 184 4.50 8.47 -1.96
N TYR A 185 3.52 9.29 -2.35
CA TYR A 185 2.60 9.95 -1.42
C TYR A 185 1.17 9.85 -1.94
N THR A 186 0.25 9.49 -1.05
CA THR A 186 -1.19 9.68 -1.23
C THR A 186 -1.65 10.75 -0.27
N ILE A 187 -2.03 11.88 -0.80
CA ILE A 187 -2.44 13.07 -0.06
C ILE A 187 -3.93 13.25 -0.25
N ILE A 188 -4.72 13.03 0.80
CA ILE A 188 -6.18 13.03 0.69
C ILE A 188 -6.75 14.21 1.44
N ASP A 189 -7.44 15.07 0.71
CA ASP A 189 -8.15 16.26 1.20
C ASP A 189 -7.40 17.01 2.31
N PRO A 190 -6.13 17.45 2.04
CA PRO A 190 -5.21 17.93 3.04
C PRO A 190 -5.66 19.27 3.66
N SER A 191 -5.45 19.46 4.94
CA SER A 191 -5.80 20.68 5.67
C SER A 191 -4.86 21.86 5.34
N MET A 192 -4.78 22.24 4.05
CA MET A 192 -3.84 23.27 3.56
C MET A 192 -4.16 24.68 4.02
N TRP A 193 -5.36 24.90 4.60
CA TRP A 193 -5.77 26.13 5.27
C TRP A 193 -5.00 26.40 6.57
N TRP A 194 -4.29 25.39 7.10
CA TRP A 194 -3.61 25.45 8.39
C TRP A 194 -2.67 26.66 8.52
N ASP A 195 -2.74 27.32 9.68
CA ASP A 195 -1.89 28.46 10.04
C ASP A 195 -1.81 29.53 8.92
N ASN A 196 -2.97 29.98 8.46
CA ASN A 196 -3.08 30.96 7.37
C ASN A 196 -2.40 30.50 6.07
N ASN A 197 -2.61 29.25 5.66
CA ASN A 197 -2.04 28.66 4.47
C ASN A 197 -0.49 28.69 4.43
N LYS A 198 0.15 28.64 5.59
CA LYS A 198 1.61 28.77 5.70
C LYS A 198 2.36 27.72 4.89
N LEU A 199 1.92 26.44 4.99
CA LEU A 199 2.56 25.36 4.24
C LEU A 199 2.32 25.48 2.74
N LEU A 200 1.15 26.00 2.30
CA LEU A 200 0.87 26.25 0.89
C LEU A 200 1.82 27.30 0.32
N LYS A 201 2.06 28.40 1.04
CA LYS A 201 3.03 29.43 0.64
C LYS A 201 4.44 28.86 0.53
N GLN A 202 4.84 28.00 1.49
CA GLN A 202 6.13 27.34 1.44
C GLN A 202 6.22 26.35 0.27
N ALA A 203 5.14 25.62 -0.05
CA ALA A 203 5.11 24.71 -1.20
C ALA A 203 5.35 25.44 -2.51
N HIS A 204 4.76 26.63 -2.71
CA HIS A 204 5.00 27.49 -3.87
C HIS A 204 6.50 27.73 -4.11
N ASP A 205 7.22 28.16 -3.06
CA ASP A 205 8.65 28.45 -3.14
C ASP A 205 9.49 27.19 -3.40
N VAL A 206 9.20 26.10 -2.68
CA VAL A 206 10.01 24.88 -2.70
C VAL A 206 9.82 24.08 -3.99
N LEU A 207 8.58 23.98 -4.51
CA LEU A 207 8.29 23.22 -5.73
C LEU A 207 8.95 23.81 -6.97
N SER A 208 9.19 25.12 -6.99
CA SER A 208 9.89 25.81 -8.07
C SER A 208 11.42 25.67 -8.03
N GLN A 209 11.99 25.34 -6.87
CA GLN A 209 13.44 25.38 -6.62
C GLN A 209 14.09 24.03 -6.45
N LYS A 210 13.34 22.99 -6.01
CA LYS A 210 13.86 21.65 -5.74
C LYS A 210 13.52 20.65 -6.82
N SER A 211 14.40 19.65 -6.98
CA SER A 211 14.09 18.47 -7.78
C SER A 211 13.34 17.43 -6.93
N PHE A 212 12.30 16.86 -7.51
CA PHE A 212 11.50 15.77 -6.98
C PHE A 212 11.58 14.53 -7.89
N ALA A 213 12.66 14.39 -8.65
CA ALA A 213 12.86 13.25 -9.54
C ALA A 213 12.70 11.91 -8.78
N GLY A 214 11.92 11.00 -9.35
CA GLY A 214 11.60 9.70 -8.74
C GLY A 214 10.62 9.79 -7.58
N LYS A 215 9.93 10.91 -7.39
CA LYS A 215 8.84 11.05 -6.43
C LYS A 215 7.48 11.00 -7.14
N TYR A 216 6.53 10.33 -6.51
CA TYR A 216 5.18 10.14 -7.02
C TYR A 216 4.16 10.71 -6.04
N VAL A 217 3.23 11.50 -6.51
CA VAL A 217 2.15 12.07 -5.69
C VAL A 217 0.81 11.85 -6.35
N PHE A 218 -0.11 11.24 -5.63
CA PHE A 218 -1.53 11.26 -5.94
C PHE A 218 -2.28 12.09 -4.92
N MET A 219 -3.13 13.02 -5.38
CA MET A 219 -3.94 13.84 -4.49
C MET A 219 -5.44 13.60 -4.72
N GLY A 220 -6.14 13.15 -3.68
CA GLY A 220 -7.59 13.10 -3.64
C GLY A 220 -8.17 14.41 -3.13
N ILE A 221 -9.17 14.96 -3.80
CA ILE A 221 -9.85 16.19 -3.41
C ILE A 221 -11.33 15.87 -3.21
N ALA A 222 -11.83 16.05 -1.99
CA ALA A 222 -13.23 15.84 -1.65
C ALA A 222 -14.10 17.04 -2.06
N ASN A 223 -15.40 16.78 -2.25
CA ASN A 223 -16.39 17.84 -2.39
C ASN A 223 -16.77 18.40 -1.00
N THR A 224 -16.10 19.47 -0.62
CA THR A 224 -16.34 20.20 0.64
C THR A 224 -16.97 21.58 0.39
N MET A 225 -17.52 21.78 -0.81
CA MET A 225 -18.15 23.04 -1.21
C MET A 225 -19.60 23.11 -0.73
N PRO A 226 -20.16 24.35 -0.55
CA PRO A 226 -21.59 24.54 -0.47
C PRO A 226 -22.32 23.96 -1.70
N ALA A 227 -23.53 23.42 -1.52
CA ALA A 227 -24.28 22.69 -2.55
C ALA A 227 -24.55 23.47 -3.86
N SER A 228 -24.45 24.81 -3.83
CA SER A 228 -24.70 25.68 -4.99
C SER A 228 -23.42 26.09 -5.72
N GLU A 229 -22.25 25.57 -5.33
CA GLU A 229 -20.95 26.01 -5.83
C GLU A 229 -20.24 24.90 -6.61
N ASP A 230 -19.34 25.28 -7.51
CA ASP A 230 -18.45 24.41 -8.24
C ASP A 230 -16.97 24.74 -7.94
N THR A 231 -16.07 23.90 -8.39
CA THR A 231 -14.63 24.07 -8.20
C THR A 231 -14.10 25.36 -8.81
N ALA A 232 -14.68 25.83 -9.93
CA ALA A 232 -14.27 27.05 -10.59
C ALA A 232 -14.69 28.29 -9.79
N HIS A 233 -15.85 28.24 -9.11
CA HIS A 233 -16.27 29.27 -8.15
C HIS A 233 -15.37 29.24 -6.92
N ALA A 234 -15.23 28.06 -6.28
CA ALA A 234 -14.41 27.91 -5.07
C ALA A 234 -12.97 28.40 -5.26
N HIS A 235 -12.41 28.22 -6.45
CA HIS A 235 -11.06 28.70 -6.79
C HIS A 235 -10.92 30.23 -6.79
N ARG A 236 -11.97 30.94 -7.21
CA ARG A 236 -11.99 32.42 -7.30
C ARG A 236 -12.54 33.09 -6.04
N ASP A 237 -13.30 32.34 -5.25
CA ASP A 237 -13.89 32.88 -4.02
C ASP A 237 -12.80 33.19 -2.98
N THR A 238 -12.94 34.31 -2.31
CA THR A 238 -12.03 34.76 -1.25
C THR A 238 -12.63 34.64 0.15
N SER A 239 -13.87 34.17 0.25
CA SER A 239 -14.55 34.00 1.53
C SER A 239 -13.96 32.87 2.36
N ALA A 240 -14.27 32.86 3.65
CA ALA A 240 -13.87 31.80 4.56
C ALA A 240 -14.54 30.47 4.26
N LYS A 241 -15.74 30.48 3.64
CA LYS A 241 -16.53 29.27 3.36
C LYS A 241 -15.85 28.27 2.44
N THR A 242 -15.07 28.76 1.47
CA THR A 242 -14.35 27.92 0.51
C THR A 242 -12.87 27.75 0.88
N ASN A 243 -12.41 28.32 1.99
CA ASN A 243 -10.98 28.33 2.34
C ASN A 243 -10.35 26.92 2.34
N HIS A 244 -11.06 25.92 2.83
CA HIS A 244 -10.56 24.54 2.84
C HIS A 244 -10.31 24.03 1.42
N ILE A 245 -11.34 23.92 0.58
CA ILE A 245 -11.21 23.40 -0.77
C ILE A 245 -10.33 24.28 -1.66
N ARG A 246 -10.44 25.61 -1.54
CA ARG A 246 -9.60 26.55 -2.30
C ARG A 246 -8.10 26.34 -2.02
N SER A 247 -7.72 26.14 -0.77
CA SER A 247 -6.33 25.89 -0.42
C SER A 247 -5.79 24.57 -1.01
N ILE A 248 -6.66 23.56 -1.16
CA ILE A 248 -6.32 22.28 -1.79
C ILE A 248 -6.18 22.44 -3.32
N LEU A 249 -7.14 23.16 -3.95
CA LEU A 249 -7.08 23.45 -5.38
C LEU A 249 -5.83 24.25 -5.74
N ASN A 250 -5.48 25.24 -4.92
CA ASN A 250 -4.24 26.00 -5.08
C ASN A 250 -2.99 25.11 -4.97
N LEU A 251 -2.96 24.15 -4.04
CA LEU A 251 -1.86 23.19 -3.96
C LEU A 251 -1.77 22.32 -5.22
N ALA A 252 -2.93 21.87 -5.77
CA ALA A 252 -2.96 21.12 -7.01
C ALA A 252 -2.35 21.93 -8.17
N ASP A 253 -2.63 23.22 -8.22
CA ASP A 253 -2.07 24.09 -9.23
C ASP A 253 -0.57 24.30 -9.03
N GLU A 254 -0.07 24.44 -7.82
CA GLU A 254 1.37 24.51 -7.55
C GLU A 254 2.11 23.26 -8.09
N PHE A 255 1.55 22.06 -7.88
CA PHE A 255 2.11 20.84 -8.46
C PHE A 255 2.10 20.87 -10.01
N LYS A 256 1.03 21.36 -10.64
CA LYS A 256 0.90 21.44 -12.12
C LYS A 256 1.82 22.49 -12.75
N HIS A 257 1.98 23.63 -12.07
CA HIS A 257 2.79 24.73 -12.60
C HIS A 257 4.30 24.45 -12.56
N ASN A 258 4.72 23.36 -11.90
CA ASN A 258 6.12 22.97 -11.79
C ASN A 258 6.41 21.59 -12.48
N PRO A 259 6.05 21.37 -13.76
CA PRO A 259 6.15 20.06 -14.40
C PRO A 259 7.60 19.58 -14.62
N ASN A 260 8.55 20.50 -14.58
CA ASN A 260 9.96 20.22 -14.85
C ASN A 260 10.78 19.89 -13.59
N ASN A 261 10.16 19.87 -12.41
CA ASN A 261 10.85 19.53 -11.16
C ASN A 261 11.06 18.02 -10.95
N GLY A 262 10.59 17.19 -11.89
CA GLY A 262 10.74 15.74 -11.89
C GLY A 262 9.70 14.97 -11.05
N LEU A 263 8.72 15.68 -10.46
CA LEU A 263 7.61 15.07 -9.73
C LEU A 263 6.63 14.40 -10.70
N THR A 264 6.30 13.14 -10.47
CA THR A 264 5.15 12.50 -11.13
C THR A 264 3.89 12.74 -10.30
N PHE A 265 3.01 13.60 -10.81
CA PHE A 265 1.82 14.07 -10.08
C PHE A 265 0.54 13.77 -10.84
N SER A 266 -0.50 13.35 -10.10
CA SER A 266 -1.89 13.34 -10.54
C SER A 266 -2.83 13.65 -9.39
N TYR A 267 -4.04 14.08 -9.71
CA TYR A 267 -5.07 14.31 -8.72
C TYR A 267 -6.44 13.93 -9.28
N LYS A 268 -7.39 13.70 -8.36
CA LYS A 268 -8.80 13.47 -8.71
C LYS A 268 -9.71 14.20 -7.75
N TYR A 269 -10.67 14.93 -8.30
CA TYR A 269 -11.76 15.51 -7.55
C TYR A 269 -12.92 14.50 -7.49
N TYR A 270 -13.44 14.27 -6.30
CA TYR A 270 -14.54 13.34 -6.03
C TYR A 270 -15.82 14.13 -5.75
N ASN A 271 -16.64 14.28 -6.78
CA ASN A 271 -17.85 15.08 -6.72
C ASN A 271 -18.88 14.55 -5.70
N ASP A 272 -18.95 13.23 -5.56
CA ASP A 272 -19.97 12.54 -4.76
C ASP A 272 -19.48 12.22 -3.34
N ASP A 273 -18.22 12.53 -3.01
CA ASP A 273 -17.59 12.22 -1.73
C ASP A 273 -17.22 13.48 -0.96
N ASN A 274 -17.57 13.50 0.32
CA ASN A 274 -17.19 14.55 1.26
C ASN A 274 -15.82 14.26 1.92
N HIS A 275 -15.40 15.14 2.82
CA HIS A 275 -14.15 15.03 3.56
C HIS A 275 -13.92 13.65 4.20
N ASN A 276 -14.97 13.03 4.76
CA ASN A 276 -14.85 11.78 5.50
C ASN A 276 -15.05 10.53 4.63
N SER A 277 -15.74 10.63 3.49
CA SER A 277 -16.00 9.48 2.60
C SER A 277 -14.95 9.31 1.50
N SER A 278 -14.26 10.38 1.12
CA SER A 278 -13.28 10.37 0.03
C SER A 278 -12.04 9.48 0.27
N PRO A 279 -11.58 9.19 1.51
CA PRO A 279 -10.35 8.43 1.70
C PRO A 279 -10.34 7.07 1.00
N LEU A 280 -11.37 6.26 1.17
CA LEU A 280 -11.41 4.90 0.61
C LEU A 280 -11.24 4.87 -0.91
N ILE A 281 -11.97 5.73 -1.62
CA ILE A 281 -11.89 5.77 -3.09
C ILE A 281 -10.57 6.42 -3.56
N ALA A 282 -10.07 7.40 -2.82
CA ALA A 282 -8.79 8.04 -3.13
C ALA A 282 -7.61 7.10 -2.91
N GLU A 283 -7.62 6.28 -1.84
CA GLU A 283 -6.63 5.22 -1.61
C GLU A 283 -6.61 4.24 -2.79
N TYR A 284 -7.78 3.75 -3.24
CA TYR A 284 -7.88 2.83 -4.37
C TYR A 284 -7.33 3.44 -5.67
N ASP A 285 -7.72 4.66 -6.02
CA ASP A 285 -7.24 5.33 -7.23
C ASP A 285 -5.74 5.68 -7.15
N ALA A 286 -5.24 5.99 -5.94
CA ALA A 286 -3.82 6.26 -5.71
C ALA A 286 -2.94 5.06 -6.07
N PHE A 287 -3.26 3.85 -5.60
CA PHE A 287 -2.48 2.66 -5.94
C PHE A 287 -2.45 2.41 -7.45
N ARG A 288 -3.57 2.59 -8.14
CA ARG A 288 -3.65 2.42 -9.60
C ARG A 288 -2.79 3.43 -10.37
N PHE A 289 -2.70 4.66 -9.89
CA PHE A 289 -1.85 5.68 -10.48
C PHE A 289 -0.37 5.47 -10.14
N LEU A 290 -0.07 5.32 -8.85
CA LEU A 290 1.30 5.25 -8.33
C LEU A 290 2.06 4.02 -8.84
N PHE A 291 1.35 2.93 -9.14
CA PHE A 291 1.92 1.69 -9.66
C PHE A 291 1.50 1.40 -11.11
N SER A 292 1.12 2.42 -11.88
CA SER A 292 0.71 2.25 -13.29
C SER A 292 1.76 1.57 -14.17
N TYR A 293 3.03 1.65 -13.80
CA TYR A 293 4.16 0.97 -14.44
C TYR A 293 4.31 -0.51 -14.04
N TYR A 294 3.61 -0.97 -13.00
CA TYR A 294 3.75 -2.33 -12.48
C TYR A 294 3.08 -3.37 -13.37
N LYS A 295 1.94 -3.02 -13.95
CA LYS A 295 1.20 -3.89 -14.86
C LYS A 295 1.89 -3.94 -16.23
N LEU A 296 1.92 -5.14 -16.83
CA LEU A 296 2.36 -5.27 -18.23
C LEU A 296 1.53 -4.37 -19.15
N PRO A 297 2.16 -3.69 -20.13
CA PRO A 297 1.45 -2.96 -21.17
C PRO A 297 0.44 -3.88 -21.87
N LYS A 298 -0.76 -3.36 -22.18
CA LYS A 298 -1.87 -4.15 -22.74
C LYS A 298 -1.49 -4.91 -24.01
N GLU A 299 -0.71 -4.30 -24.87
CA GLU A 299 -0.23 -4.88 -26.12
C GLU A 299 0.76 -6.01 -25.87
N THR A 300 1.64 -5.84 -24.90
CA THR A 300 2.60 -6.89 -24.46
C THR A 300 1.87 -8.06 -23.84
N ASP A 301 0.94 -7.80 -22.93
CA ASP A 301 0.10 -8.81 -22.29
C ASP A 301 -0.68 -9.62 -23.33
N ALA A 302 -1.32 -8.96 -24.30
CA ALA A 302 -2.01 -9.64 -25.40
C ALA A 302 -1.06 -10.50 -26.26
N ALA A 303 0.16 -10.03 -26.55
CA ALA A 303 1.14 -10.78 -27.34
C ALA A 303 1.66 -12.02 -26.60
N LEU A 304 1.70 -12.01 -25.26
CA LEU A 304 2.08 -13.17 -24.46
C LEU A 304 1.11 -14.34 -24.64
N TYR A 305 -0.16 -14.08 -24.91
CA TYR A 305 -1.18 -15.11 -25.15
C TYR A 305 -1.44 -15.40 -26.64
N ASP A 306 -0.86 -14.65 -27.56
CA ASP A 306 -0.93 -14.95 -28.99
C ASP A 306 0.06 -16.06 -29.38
N ALA A 307 -0.47 -17.25 -29.70
CA ALA A 307 0.34 -18.42 -30.11
C ALA A 307 1.17 -18.14 -31.38
N SER A 308 0.75 -17.21 -32.24
CA SER A 308 1.45 -16.87 -33.49
C SER A 308 2.61 -15.90 -33.26
N ALA A 309 2.62 -15.18 -32.14
CA ALA A 309 3.68 -14.23 -31.81
C ALA A 309 5.01 -14.96 -31.55
N LYS A 310 6.04 -14.59 -32.30
CA LYS A 310 7.41 -15.08 -32.09
C LYS A 310 8.10 -14.22 -31.06
N LEU A 311 7.99 -14.56 -29.78
CA LEU A 311 8.60 -13.82 -28.70
C LEU A 311 9.26 -14.76 -27.67
N ASP A 312 10.31 -14.29 -27.05
CA ASP A 312 10.91 -14.91 -25.88
C ASP A 312 10.17 -14.41 -24.63
N VAL A 313 9.28 -15.26 -24.09
CA VAL A 313 8.43 -14.92 -22.94
C VAL A 313 9.26 -14.57 -21.72
N ALA A 314 10.34 -15.33 -21.44
CA ALA A 314 11.20 -15.07 -20.29
C ALA A 314 11.88 -13.71 -20.41
N ALA A 315 12.42 -13.38 -21.61
CA ALA A 315 13.04 -12.07 -21.85
C ALA A 315 12.03 -10.92 -21.71
N VAL A 316 10.79 -11.06 -22.20
CA VAL A 316 9.74 -10.04 -22.05
C VAL A 316 9.46 -9.78 -20.57
N ILE A 317 9.30 -10.82 -19.75
CA ILE A 317 9.06 -10.69 -18.32
C ILE A 317 10.29 -10.07 -17.61
N GLU A 318 11.51 -10.53 -17.93
CA GLU A 318 12.74 -9.97 -17.33
C GLU A 318 12.92 -8.47 -17.66
N VAL A 319 12.66 -8.06 -18.89
CA VAL A 319 12.74 -6.65 -19.32
C VAL A 319 11.70 -5.80 -18.59
N HIS A 320 10.46 -6.28 -18.47
CA HIS A 320 9.40 -5.57 -17.75
C HIS A 320 9.77 -5.38 -16.26
N TYR A 321 10.19 -6.44 -15.56
CA TYR A 321 10.55 -6.34 -14.15
C TYR A 321 11.87 -5.60 -13.91
N ALA A 322 12.76 -5.52 -14.90
CA ALA A 322 13.91 -4.63 -14.86
C ALA A 322 13.46 -3.15 -14.89
N ASP A 323 12.45 -2.81 -15.68
CA ASP A 323 11.88 -1.45 -15.71
C ASP A 323 11.11 -1.12 -14.43
N VAL A 324 10.26 -2.03 -13.95
CA VAL A 324 9.61 -1.90 -12.62
C VAL A 324 10.65 -1.65 -11.53
N SER A 325 11.76 -2.39 -11.55
CA SER A 325 12.84 -2.24 -10.56
C SER A 325 13.46 -0.85 -10.57
N LYS A 326 13.56 -0.19 -11.74
CA LYS A 326 14.06 1.20 -11.85
C LYS A 326 13.11 2.17 -11.14
N HIS A 327 11.80 2.04 -11.38
CA HIS A 327 10.79 2.86 -10.72
C HIS A 327 10.77 2.65 -9.20
N MET A 328 10.97 1.41 -8.75
CA MET A 328 10.99 1.05 -7.34
C MET A 328 12.32 1.38 -6.64
N GLY A 329 13.39 1.64 -7.39
CA GLY A 329 14.72 1.92 -6.83
C GLY A 329 15.41 0.71 -6.18
N TYR A 330 14.90 -0.50 -6.39
CA TYR A 330 15.53 -1.76 -5.96
C TYR A 330 15.13 -2.91 -6.89
N LYS A 331 15.88 -4.01 -6.85
CA LYS A 331 15.58 -5.16 -7.68
C LYS A 331 14.30 -5.86 -7.20
N LEU A 332 13.25 -5.81 -8.01
CA LEU A 332 12.02 -6.56 -7.84
C LEU A 332 12.03 -7.76 -8.79
N LEU A 333 11.70 -8.95 -8.27
CA LEU A 333 11.56 -10.15 -9.08
C LEU A 333 10.11 -10.32 -9.55
N PRO A 334 9.87 -10.93 -10.73
CA PRO A 334 8.52 -11.37 -11.10
C PRO A 334 7.94 -12.28 -10.01
N PRO A 335 6.69 -12.09 -9.54
CA PRO A 335 6.12 -12.94 -8.51
C PRO A 335 6.12 -14.43 -8.91
N GLU A 336 6.48 -15.29 -7.96
CA GLU A 336 6.54 -16.75 -8.17
C GLU A 336 5.20 -17.30 -8.65
N THR A 337 4.12 -16.88 -8.00
CA THR A 337 2.75 -17.32 -8.29
C THR A 337 2.30 -16.94 -9.71
N ILE A 338 2.79 -15.84 -10.26
CA ILE A 338 2.47 -15.39 -11.61
C ILE A 338 3.22 -16.22 -12.65
N LEU A 339 4.52 -16.45 -12.44
CA LEU A 339 5.29 -17.33 -13.33
C LEU A 339 4.73 -18.74 -13.35
N ASP A 340 4.26 -19.23 -12.18
CA ASP A 340 3.62 -20.53 -12.04
C ASP A 340 2.29 -20.59 -12.80
N ALA A 341 1.38 -19.65 -12.56
CA ALA A 341 0.07 -19.60 -13.19
C ALA A 341 0.17 -19.49 -14.72
N MET A 342 0.95 -18.52 -15.23
CA MET A 342 1.16 -18.37 -16.67
C MET A 342 1.81 -19.61 -17.30
N GLY A 343 2.73 -20.26 -16.60
CA GLY A 343 3.35 -21.50 -17.05
C GLY A 343 2.33 -22.62 -17.21
N HIS A 344 1.41 -22.78 -16.27
CA HIS A 344 0.32 -23.75 -16.35
C HIS A 344 -0.70 -23.40 -17.43
N ASP A 345 -1.09 -22.12 -17.58
CA ASP A 345 -1.96 -21.67 -18.68
C ASP A 345 -1.37 -22.05 -20.04
N TYR A 346 -0.05 -21.86 -20.23
CA TYR A 346 0.62 -22.26 -21.47
C TYR A 346 0.63 -23.77 -21.68
N LEU A 347 0.75 -24.58 -20.61
CA LEU A 347 0.63 -26.04 -20.74
C LEU A 347 -0.76 -26.46 -21.19
N GLU A 348 -1.82 -25.85 -20.67
CA GLU A 348 -3.20 -26.15 -21.01
C GLU A 348 -3.50 -25.91 -22.51
N VAL A 349 -2.87 -24.86 -23.08
CA VAL A 349 -3.03 -24.52 -24.51
C VAL A 349 -1.90 -25.05 -25.38
N ASN A 350 -1.09 -26.00 -24.89
CA ASN A 350 0.02 -26.64 -25.58
C ASN A 350 1.15 -25.75 -26.06
N LEU A 351 1.33 -24.56 -25.46
CA LEU A 351 2.48 -23.67 -25.69
C LEU A 351 3.69 -24.11 -24.83
N ASN A 352 4.12 -25.37 -25.01
CA ASN A 352 5.07 -26.04 -24.13
C ASN A 352 6.41 -25.30 -23.99
N ASP A 353 6.95 -24.70 -25.05
CA ASP A 353 8.23 -23.98 -24.99
C ASP A 353 8.13 -22.73 -24.11
N ARG A 354 6.98 -22.02 -24.16
CA ARG A 354 6.69 -20.88 -23.29
C ARG A 354 6.54 -21.31 -21.82
N ALA A 355 5.82 -22.40 -21.57
CA ALA A 355 5.69 -22.98 -20.24
C ALA A 355 7.06 -23.32 -19.63
N LEU A 356 7.91 -24.02 -20.41
CA LEU A 356 9.26 -24.36 -19.95
C LEU A 356 10.08 -23.11 -19.63
N ALA A 357 10.01 -22.08 -20.47
CA ALA A 357 10.72 -20.83 -20.24
C ALA A 357 10.34 -20.17 -18.90
N LEU A 358 9.03 -20.09 -18.59
CA LEU A 358 8.55 -19.52 -17.34
C LEU A 358 8.89 -20.38 -16.11
N PHE A 359 8.71 -21.71 -16.18
CA PHE A 359 9.09 -22.59 -15.08
C PHE A 359 10.60 -22.56 -14.83
N THR A 360 11.42 -22.45 -15.89
CA THR A 360 12.86 -22.28 -15.77
C THR A 360 13.21 -20.96 -15.08
N LEU A 361 12.55 -19.87 -15.47
CA LEU A 361 12.71 -18.56 -14.85
C LEU A 361 12.29 -18.60 -13.36
N ASN A 362 11.20 -19.30 -13.06
CA ASN A 362 10.70 -19.46 -11.70
C ASN A 362 11.69 -20.23 -10.81
N THR A 363 12.24 -21.35 -11.29
CA THR A 363 13.27 -22.09 -10.54
C THR A 363 14.58 -21.30 -10.37
N LYS A 364 14.91 -20.41 -11.31
CA LYS A 364 16.08 -19.52 -11.23
C LYS A 364 15.92 -18.49 -10.11
N TYR A 365 14.74 -17.90 -9.98
CA TYR A 365 14.49 -16.83 -9.02
C TYR A 365 14.11 -17.34 -7.63
N TYR A 366 13.47 -18.49 -7.53
CA TYR A 366 12.94 -19.05 -6.29
C TYR A 366 13.46 -20.47 -5.97
N PRO A 367 14.78 -20.69 -5.99
CA PRO A 367 15.37 -22.04 -5.85
C PRO A 367 15.08 -22.70 -4.50
N GLY A 368 14.67 -21.95 -3.48
CA GLY A 368 14.27 -22.45 -2.16
C GLY A 368 12.78 -22.79 -2.04
N ASN A 369 11.95 -22.48 -3.05
CA ASN A 369 10.52 -22.78 -3.04
C ASN A 369 10.25 -24.17 -3.65
N ALA A 370 9.62 -25.05 -2.87
CA ALA A 370 9.25 -26.39 -3.34
C ALA A 370 8.27 -26.38 -4.53
N GLY A 371 7.35 -25.40 -4.56
CA GLY A 371 6.31 -25.25 -5.59
C GLY A 371 6.90 -25.15 -6.99
N VAL A 372 8.00 -24.41 -7.16
CA VAL A 372 8.59 -24.22 -8.50
C VAL A 372 9.14 -25.54 -9.10
N TYR A 373 9.55 -26.47 -8.23
CA TYR A 373 9.97 -27.81 -8.69
C TYR A 373 8.79 -28.74 -8.93
N VAL A 374 7.67 -28.54 -8.21
CA VAL A 374 6.42 -29.25 -8.50
C VAL A 374 5.92 -28.84 -9.87
N ALA A 375 5.84 -27.54 -10.17
CA ALA A 375 5.42 -27.04 -11.49
C ALA A 375 6.29 -27.54 -12.64
N MET A 376 7.60 -27.54 -12.46
CA MET A 376 8.53 -28.10 -13.44
C MET A 376 8.36 -29.62 -13.59
N GLY A 377 8.05 -30.35 -12.51
CA GLY A 377 7.70 -31.76 -12.51
C GLY A 377 6.39 -32.05 -13.26
N ASP A 378 5.38 -31.20 -13.09
CA ASP A 378 4.12 -31.26 -13.84
C ASP A 378 4.37 -31.07 -15.35
N TYR A 379 5.23 -30.10 -15.73
CA TYR A 379 5.64 -29.93 -17.13
C TYR A 379 6.24 -31.23 -17.71
N TYR A 380 7.22 -31.85 -17.03
CA TYR A 380 7.85 -33.08 -17.54
C TYR A 380 6.91 -34.30 -17.52
N THR A 381 5.90 -34.29 -16.62
CA THR A 381 4.82 -35.27 -16.64
C THR A 381 3.99 -35.16 -17.91
N VAL A 382 3.61 -33.95 -18.32
CA VAL A 382 2.90 -33.68 -19.59
C VAL A 382 3.77 -34.07 -20.78
N LYS A 383 5.07 -33.82 -20.73
CA LYS A 383 6.05 -34.21 -21.77
C LYS A 383 6.38 -35.72 -21.77
N LYS A 384 5.84 -36.47 -20.82
CA LYS A 384 6.13 -37.92 -20.64
C LYS A 384 7.60 -38.26 -20.36
N ASP A 385 8.34 -37.29 -19.83
CA ASP A 385 9.72 -37.47 -19.34
C ASP A 385 9.66 -37.86 -17.85
N LYS A 386 9.44 -39.16 -17.62
CA LYS A 386 9.25 -39.77 -16.31
C LYS A 386 10.45 -39.52 -15.39
N GLU A 387 11.66 -39.63 -15.91
CA GLU A 387 12.90 -39.51 -15.13
C GLU A 387 13.04 -38.12 -14.54
N LYS A 388 12.88 -37.07 -15.37
CA LYS A 388 12.94 -35.69 -14.91
C LYS A 388 11.78 -35.34 -13.98
N ALA A 389 10.57 -35.80 -14.24
CA ALA A 389 9.43 -35.57 -13.36
C ALA A 389 9.69 -36.13 -11.95
N VAL A 390 10.19 -37.37 -11.86
CA VAL A 390 10.55 -38.04 -10.59
C VAL A 390 11.67 -37.28 -9.86
N GLU A 391 12.72 -36.82 -10.56
CA GLU A 391 13.81 -36.03 -9.99
C GLU A 391 13.28 -34.75 -9.34
N LEU A 392 12.42 -34.03 -10.07
CA LEU A 392 11.90 -32.72 -9.65
C LEU A 392 10.90 -32.82 -8.47
N TYR A 393 9.99 -33.82 -8.49
CA TYR A 393 9.13 -34.07 -7.34
C TYR A 393 9.91 -34.47 -6.09
N ASN A 394 10.97 -35.28 -6.24
CA ASN A 394 11.86 -35.64 -5.13
C ASN A 394 12.60 -34.38 -4.61
N LYS A 395 13.03 -33.48 -5.50
CA LYS A 395 13.65 -32.21 -5.11
C LYS A 395 12.68 -31.33 -4.35
N ALA A 396 11.42 -31.21 -4.80
CA ALA A 396 10.37 -30.50 -4.10
C ALA A 396 10.14 -31.07 -2.69
N LEU A 397 10.02 -32.40 -2.56
CA LEU A 397 9.79 -33.08 -1.28
C LEU A 397 10.97 -32.93 -0.29
N LYS A 398 12.20 -32.78 -0.77
CA LYS A 398 13.36 -32.47 0.08
C LYS A 398 13.29 -31.05 0.66
N LEU A 399 12.69 -30.11 -0.05
CA LEU A 399 12.52 -28.72 0.41
C LEU A 399 11.32 -28.60 1.36
N LYS A 400 10.20 -29.26 1.00
CA LYS A 400 8.98 -29.26 1.80
C LYS A 400 8.24 -30.58 1.58
N ASP A 401 8.03 -31.29 2.66
CA ASP A 401 7.20 -32.49 2.65
C ASP A 401 5.73 -32.10 2.44
N ASP A 402 5.14 -32.56 1.34
CA ASP A 402 3.78 -32.23 0.94
C ASP A 402 3.03 -33.48 0.43
N PRO A 403 1.85 -33.81 1.02
CA PRO A 403 1.07 -34.98 0.64
C PRO A 403 0.65 -35.02 -0.85
N LYS A 404 0.31 -33.85 -1.42
CA LYS A 404 -0.09 -33.76 -2.84
C LYS A 404 1.08 -34.05 -3.77
N THR A 405 2.26 -33.58 -3.44
CA THR A 405 3.49 -33.85 -4.19
C THR A 405 3.87 -35.34 -4.11
N ARG A 406 3.72 -35.96 -2.93
CA ARG A 406 3.91 -37.41 -2.79
C ARG A 406 2.93 -38.21 -3.64
N GLU A 407 1.67 -37.78 -3.72
CA GLU A 407 0.66 -38.41 -4.56
C GLU A 407 1.03 -38.34 -6.06
N LYS A 408 1.47 -37.14 -6.53
CA LYS A 408 1.97 -36.94 -7.89
C LYS A 408 3.14 -37.88 -8.20
N LEU A 409 4.13 -37.94 -7.29
CA LEU A 409 5.29 -38.84 -7.43
C LEU A 409 4.85 -40.31 -7.50
N SER A 410 3.95 -40.74 -6.64
CA SER A 410 3.45 -42.14 -6.62
C SER A 410 2.73 -42.50 -7.92
N LYS A 411 1.89 -41.58 -8.46
CA LYS A 411 1.18 -41.79 -9.74
C LYS A 411 2.17 -41.96 -10.89
N ILE A 412 3.21 -41.12 -10.98
CA ILE A 412 4.20 -41.21 -12.06
C ILE A 412 5.06 -42.48 -11.96
N LEU A 413 5.38 -42.91 -10.73
CA LEU A 413 6.12 -44.16 -10.53
C LEU A 413 5.30 -45.38 -10.91
N ALA A 414 3.97 -45.37 -10.70
CA ALA A 414 3.06 -46.46 -11.06
C ALA A 414 2.69 -46.50 -12.56
N SER A 415 2.85 -45.41 -13.30
CA SER A 415 2.64 -45.35 -14.73
C SER A 415 3.70 -46.21 -15.47
N LYS A 416 3.26 -47.08 -16.36
CA LYS A 416 4.15 -47.92 -17.19
C LYS A 416 4.87 -47.15 -18.27
#